data_8001fc10ac276a3e0d2f681bb99b9104
#
_entry.id   8001fc10ac276a3e0d2f681bb99b9104
#
_cell.length_a   1.000
_cell.length_b   1.000
_cell.length_c   1.000
_cell.angle_alpha   90.00
_cell.angle_beta   90.00
_cell.angle_gamma   90.00
#
_symmetry.space_group_name_H-M   'P 1'
#
loop_
_entity.id
_entity.type
_entity.pdbx_description
1 polymer ?
#
loop_
_entity_poly.entity_id
_entity_poly.type
_entity_poly.pdbx_seq_one_letter_code
_entity_poly.pdbx_strand_id
1 'polypeptide(L)'
;MNSLQLGLVLVASIWAAMNTLIAGYSAVNGTRDRILTGRTDEGIRLTLAHRKIMYQNDWLPMKAGIAFVSLAFCGFLFFLPQLAEDSDLLRPFCYVASLLPFGSFLGFFFLGLRDRQLLVKVLNSEEDGS
;
A
#
# COMPACT_ATOMS: atom_id res chain seq x y z
N MET A 1 10.42 28.08 -4.60
CA MET A 1 10.17 27.12 -5.71
C MET A 1 9.28 27.81 -6.73
N ASN A 2 9.70 27.86 -7.99
CA ASN A 2 8.88 28.44 -9.05
C ASN A 2 7.90 27.42 -9.62
N SER A 3 7.02 27.86 -10.54
CA SER A 3 5.97 27.00 -11.10
C SER A 3 6.55 25.79 -11.84
N LEU A 4 7.65 25.94 -12.57
CA LEU A 4 8.31 24.85 -13.29
C LEU A 4 8.85 23.80 -12.32
N GLN A 5 9.54 24.24 -11.27
CA GLN A 5 10.07 23.35 -10.24
C GLN A 5 8.93 22.62 -9.52
N LEU A 6 7.87 23.34 -9.17
CA LEU A 6 6.71 22.75 -8.53
C LEU A 6 6.07 21.68 -9.43
N GLY A 7 5.91 21.97 -10.72
CA GLY A 7 5.37 21.02 -11.69
C GLY A 7 6.23 19.77 -11.83
N LEU A 8 7.55 19.91 -11.86
CA LEU A 8 8.48 18.79 -11.93
C LEU A 8 8.41 17.93 -10.68
N VAL A 9 8.38 18.54 -9.50
CA VAL A 9 8.25 17.83 -8.23
C VAL A 9 6.89 17.10 -8.16
N LEU A 10 5.83 17.76 -8.61
CA LEU A 10 4.50 17.16 -8.65
C LEU A 10 4.46 15.89 -9.52
N VAL A 11 4.97 15.98 -10.75
CA VAL A 11 5.01 14.84 -11.67
C VAL A 11 5.88 13.72 -11.13
N ALA A 12 7.06 14.04 -10.62
CA ALA A 12 7.98 13.06 -10.04
C ALA A 12 7.35 12.37 -8.82
N SER A 13 6.64 13.12 -7.98
CA SER A 13 5.98 12.58 -6.79
C SER A 13 4.82 11.65 -7.15
N ILE A 14 4.01 12.01 -8.16
CA ILE A 14 2.94 11.14 -8.65
C ILE A 14 3.52 9.84 -9.20
N TRP A 15 4.56 9.95 -10.02
CA TRP A 15 5.22 8.77 -10.59
C TRP A 15 5.80 7.85 -9.51
N ALA A 16 6.51 8.43 -8.54
CA ALA A 16 7.08 7.68 -7.42
C ALA A 16 5.99 7.02 -6.57
N ALA A 17 4.91 7.75 -6.27
CA ALA A 17 3.79 7.22 -5.51
C ALA A 17 3.13 6.03 -6.21
N MET A 18 2.85 6.17 -7.51
CA MET A 18 2.24 5.09 -8.29
C MET A 18 3.12 3.83 -8.30
N ASN A 19 4.41 3.99 -8.59
CA ASN A 19 5.33 2.85 -8.64
C ASN A 19 5.47 2.18 -7.28
N THR A 20 5.63 2.96 -6.22
CA THR A 20 5.77 2.44 -4.86
C THR A 20 4.51 1.69 -4.42
N LEU A 21 3.33 2.26 -4.66
CA LEU A 21 2.07 1.65 -4.26
C LEU A 21 1.76 0.39 -5.06
N ILE A 22 2.04 0.38 -6.37
CA ILE A 22 1.84 -0.80 -7.20
C ILE A 22 2.77 -1.94 -6.75
N ALA A 23 4.05 -1.64 -6.52
CA ALA A 23 5.01 -2.64 -6.04
C ALA A 23 4.63 -3.18 -4.66
N GLY A 24 4.22 -2.30 -3.75
CA GLY A 24 3.77 -2.69 -2.42
C GLY A 24 2.51 -3.54 -2.47
N TYR A 25 1.55 -3.17 -3.30
CA TYR A 25 0.32 -3.92 -3.47
C TYR A 25 0.60 -5.34 -4.00
N SER A 26 1.48 -5.46 -5.00
CA SER A 26 1.88 -6.76 -5.54
C SER A 26 2.55 -7.63 -4.47
N ALA A 27 3.43 -7.05 -3.65
CA ALA A 27 4.10 -7.78 -2.59
C ALA A 27 3.12 -8.29 -1.51
N VAL A 28 2.19 -7.43 -1.10
CA VAL A 28 1.16 -7.81 -0.11
C VAL A 28 0.27 -8.91 -0.64
N ASN A 29 -0.20 -8.78 -1.88
CA ASN A 29 -1.07 -9.78 -2.49
C ASN A 29 -0.33 -11.10 -2.71
N GLY A 30 0.94 -11.08 -3.10
CA GLY A 30 1.74 -12.29 -3.25
C GLY A 30 1.92 -13.02 -1.93
N THR A 31 2.18 -12.30 -0.85
CA THR A 31 2.28 -12.88 0.50
C THR A 31 0.94 -13.46 0.94
N ARG A 32 -0.15 -12.73 0.73
CA ARG A 32 -1.50 -13.21 1.03
C ARG A 32 -1.79 -14.53 0.31
N ASP A 33 -1.49 -14.60 -0.97
CA ASP A 33 -1.76 -15.78 -1.78
C ASP A 33 -0.94 -16.99 -1.31
N ARG A 34 0.32 -16.78 -0.94
CA ARG A 34 1.15 -17.84 -0.37
C ARG A 34 0.60 -18.35 0.96
N ILE A 35 0.10 -17.47 1.82
CA ILE A 35 -0.54 -17.87 3.07
C ILE A 35 -1.82 -18.66 2.80
N LEU A 36 -2.66 -18.19 1.87
CA LEU A 36 -3.93 -18.84 1.57
C LEU A 36 -3.76 -20.20 0.90
N THR A 37 -2.84 -20.32 -0.06
CA THR A 37 -2.60 -21.57 -0.78
C THR A 37 -1.73 -22.55 0.00
N GLY A 38 -0.92 -22.03 0.95
CA GLY A 38 0.03 -22.86 1.67
C GLY A 38 1.22 -23.31 0.83
N ARG A 39 1.47 -22.65 -0.29
CA ARG A 39 2.58 -22.98 -1.20
C ARG A 39 3.31 -21.72 -1.64
N THR A 40 4.61 -21.85 -1.89
CA THR A 40 5.40 -20.78 -2.50
C THR A 40 5.15 -20.75 -4.02
N ASP A 41 5.65 -19.72 -4.69
CA ASP A 41 5.57 -19.60 -6.15
C ASP A 41 6.27 -20.76 -6.85
N GLU A 42 7.26 -21.39 -6.18
CA GLU A 42 8.01 -22.54 -6.67
C GLU A 42 7.28 -23.87 -6.39
N GLY A 43 6.13 -23.82 -5.73
CA GLY A 43 5.34 -25.00 -5.42
C GLY A 43 5.73 -25.71 -4.13
N ILE A 44 6.62 -25.14 -3.33
CA ILE A 44 7.04 -25.71 -2.05
C ILE A 44 5.93 -25.54 -1.02
N ARG A 45 5.54 -26.64 -0.36
CA ARG A 45 4.48 -26.61 0.64
C ARG A 45 4.95 -25.95 1.93
N LEU A 46 4.15 -25.01 2.46
CA LEU A 46 4.42 -24.30 3.71
C LEU A 46 3.72 -24.97 4.88
N THR A 47 4.38 -25.05 6.03
CA THR A 47 3.76 -25.53 7.26
C THR A 47 2.79 -24.49 7.82
N LEU A 48 1.83 -24.94 8.65
CA LEU A 48 0.89 -24.02 9.27
C LEU A 48 1.61 -23.00 10.18
N ALA A 49 2.62 -23.44 10.93
CA ALA A 49 3.42 -22.55 11.77
C ALA A 49 4.11 -21.47 10.95
N HIS A 50 4.70 -21.84 9.81
CA HIS A 50 5.37 -20.90 8.90
C HIS A 50 4.36 -19.88 8.32
N ARG A 51 3.18 -20.34 7.93
CA ARG A 51 2.12 -19.47 7.40
C ARG A 51 1.65 -18.46 8.43
N LYS A 52 1.51 -18.85 9.70
CA LYS A 52 1.16 -17.93 10.81
C LYS A 52 2.24 -16.88 11.02
N ILE A 53 3.52 -17.28 10.95
CA ILE A 53 4.65 -16.36 11.04
C ILE A 53 4.64 -15.37 9.88
N MET A 54 4.41 -15.84 8.66
CA MET A 54 4.28 -14.96 7.49
C MET A 54 3.16 -13.95 7.64
N TYR A 55 2.02 -14.37 8.18
CA TYR A 55 0.91 -13.46 8.42
C TYR A 55 1.29 -12.35 9.41
N GLN A 56 1.89 -12.69 10.54
CA GLN A 56 2.20 -11.74 11.60
C GLN A 56 3.42 -10.88 11.29
N ASN A 57 4.46 -11.44 10.69
CA ASN A 57 5.74 -10.76 10.52
C ASN A 57 5.94 -10.16 9.14
N ASP A 58 5.28 -10.69 8.11
CA ASP A 58 5.42 -10.21 6.73
C ASP A 58 4.19 -9.46 6.26
N TRP A 59 3.01 -10.08 6.32
CA TRP A 59 1.80 -9.50 5.75
C TRP A 59 1.30 -8.27 6.52
N LEU A 60 1.15 -8.38 7.85
CA LEU A 60 0.65 -7.27 8.68
C LEU A 60 1.57 -6.05 8.63
N PRO A 61 2.91 -6.19 8.84
CA PRO A 61 3.81 -5.05 8.75
C PRO A 61 3.86 -4.41 7.36
N MET A 62 3.86 -5.20 6.29
CA MET A 62 3.82 -4.67 4.93
C MET A 62 2.54 -3.88 4.68
N LYS A 63 1.40 -4.41 5.11
CA LYS A 63 0.10 -3.74 4.97
C LYS A 63 0.10 -2.40 5.69
N ALA A 64 0.58 -2.38 6.94
CA ALA A 64 0.68 -1.15 7.72
C ALA A 64 1.66 -0.16 7.07
N GLY A 65 2.79 -0.64 6.57
CA GLY A 65 3.78 0.20 5.89
C GLY A 65 3.24 0.85 4.64
N ILE A 66 2.51 0.11 3.82
CA ILE A 66 1.89 0.65 2.59
C ILE A 66 0.83 1.69 2.94
N ALA A 67 0.02 1.45 3.97
CA ALA A 67 -0.96 2.42 4.42
C ALA A 67 -0.27 3.72 4.88
N PHE A 68 0.81 3.61 5.64
CA PHE A 68 1.58 4.76 6.09
C PHE A 68 2.18 5.52 4.91
N VAL A 69 2.79 4.82 3.94
CA VAL A 69 3.38 5.44 2.75
C VAL A 69 2.30 6.16 1.93
N SER A 70 1.12 5.57 1.78
CA SER A 70 0.00 6.20 1.07
C SER A 70 -0.40 7.53 1.72
N LEU A 71 -0.52 7.54 3.04
CA LEU A 71 -0.83 8.77 3.80
C LEU A 71 0.29 9.79 3.70
N ALA A 72 1.55 9.36 3.72
CA ALA A 72 2.70 10.26 3.58
C ALA A 72 2.71 10.95 2.21
N PHE A 73 2.46 10.21 1.12
CA PHE A 73 2.34 10.80 -0.21
C PHE A 73 1.14 11.73 -0.32
N CYS A 74 0.02 11.36 0.28
CA CYS A 74 -1.17 12.20 0.31
C CYS A 74 -0.88 13.54 0.99
N GLY A 75 -0.27 13.51 2.18
CA GLY A 75 0.10 14.70 2.93
C GLY A 75 1.12 15.56 2.19
N PHE A 76 2.13 14.93 1.60
CA PHE A 76 3.15 15.63 0.83
C PHE A 76 2.53 16.39 -0.35
N LEU A 77 1.69 15.74 -1.15
CA LEU A 77 1.04 16.38 -2.30
C LEU A 77 0.07 17.47 -1.88
N PHE A 78 -0.65 17.26 -0.78
CA PHE A 78 -1.60 18.25 -0.27
C PHE A 78 -0.89 19.54 0.19
N PHE A 79 0.27 19.39 0.88
CA PHE A 79 1.00 20.54 1.38
C PHE A 79 2.05 21.11 0.40
N LEU A 80 2.26 20.43 -0.73
CA LEU A 80 3.27 20.87 -1.72
C LEU A 80 3.08 22.31 -2.20
N PRO A 81 1.85 22.82 -2.47
CA PRO A 81 1.67 24.19 -2.94
C PRO A 81 2.18 25.26 -1.97
N GLN A 82 2.22 24.95 -0.67
CA GLN A 82 2.68 25.92 0.33
C GLN A 82 4.19 26.17 0.28
N LEU A 83 4.94 25.29 -0.39
CA LEU A 83 6.38 25.43 -0.59
C LEU A 83 6.72 26.32 -1.79
N ALA A 84 5.73 26.69 -2.59
CA ALA A 84 5.92 27.50 -3.80
C ALA A 84 5.41 28.92 -3.57
N GLU A 85 6.19 29.90 -4.04
CA GLU A 85 5.82 31.32 -3.91
C GLU A 85 4.69 31.71 -4.86
N ASP A 86 4.65 31.09 -6.05
CA ASP A 86 3.65 31.36 -7.09
C ASP A 86 3.04 30.05 -7.55
N SER A 87 2.06 29.56 -6.82
CA SER A 87 1.51 28.22 -7.00
C SER A 87 0.02 28.20 -7.40
N ASP A 88 -0.57 29.37 -7.70
CA ASP A 88 -2.02 29.46 -7.92
C ASP A 88 -2.49 28.58 -9.08
N LEU A 89 -1.70 28.49 -10.15
CA LEU A 89 -2.06 27.66 -11.31
C LEU A 89 -2.00 26.17 -11.00
N LEU A 90 -1.00 25.73 -10.22
CA LEU A 90 -0.76 24.31 -9.95
C LEU A 90 -1.42 23.83 -8.68
N ARG A 91 -1.93 24.73 -7.83
CA ARG A 91 -2.56 24.38 -6.56
C ARG A 91 -3.72 23.39 -6.73
N PRO A 92 -4.68 23.60 -7.66
CA PRO A 92 -5.75 22.61 -7.85
C PRO A 92 -5.24 21.23 -8.27
N PHE A 93 -4.19 21.22 -9.12
CA PHE A 93 -3.59 19.95 -9.57
C PHE A 93 -2.95 19.18 -8.41
N CYS A 94 -2.32 19.88 -7.47
CA CYS A 94 -1.75 19.25 -6.27
C CYS A 94 -2.84 18.65 -5.39
N TYR A 95 -3.95 19.34 -5.20
CA TYR A 95 -5.07 18.84 -4.41
C TYR A 95 -5.73 17.63 -5.07
N VAL A 96 -5.95 17.68 -6.37
CA VAL A 96 -6.50 16.53 -7.11
C VAL A 96 -5.53 15.35 -7.06
N ALA A 97 -4.23 15.60 -7.24
CA ALA A 97 -3.21 14.55 -7.19
C ALA A 97 -3.13 13.88 -5.82
N SER A 98 -3.38 14.63 -4.73
CA SER A 98 -3.37 14.06 -3.39
C SER A 98 -4.49 13.05 -3.16
N LEU A 99 -5.57 13.13 -3.95
CA LEU A 99 -6.68 12.19 -3.86
C LEU A 99 -6.30 10.79 -4.34
N LEU A 100 -5.29 10.64 -5.21
CA LEU A 100 -4.82 9.34 -5.69
C LEU A 100 -4.27 8.47 -4.56
N PRO A 101 -3.27 8.92 -3.78
CA PRO A 101 -2.81 8.12 -2.64
C PRO A 101 -3.85 8.02 -1.52
N PHE A 102 -4.72 9.00 -1.36
CA PHE A 102 -5.81 8.92 -0.39
C PHE A 102 -6.81 7.82 -0.78
N GLY A 103 -7.22 7.77 -2.04
CA GLY A 103 -8.07 6.70 -2.57
C GLY A 103 -7.42 5.33 -2.44
N SER A 104 -6.13 5.24 -2.72
CA SER A 104 -5.35 4.01 -2.53
C SER A 104 -5.33 3.59 -1.06
N PHE A 105 -5.14 4.53 -0.14
CA PHE A 105 -5.18 4.25 1.29
C PHE A 105 -6.54 3.66 1.70
N LEU A 106 -7.64 4.28 1.28
CA LEU A 106 -8.98 3.78 1.59
C LEU A 106 -9.22 2.39 1.01
N GLY A 107 -8.86 2.18 -0.26
CA GLY A 107 -8.97 0.88 -0.92
C GLY A 107 -8.16 -0.20 -0.21
N PHE A 108 -6.90 0.08 0.10
CA PHE A 108 -6.04 -0.84 0.83
C PHE A 108 -6.58 -1.13 2.23
N PHE A 109 -7.11 -0.11 2.92
CA PHE A 109 -7.65 -0.29 4.26
C PHE A 109 -8.84 -1.26 4.24
N PHE A 110 -9.82 -1.03 3.38
CA PHE A 110 -11.02 -1.89 3.32
C PHE A 110 -10.70 -3.29 2.78
N LEU A 111 -9.90 -3.40 1.72
CA LEU A 111 -9.47 -4.70 1.21
C LEU A 111 -8.60 -5.43 2.23
N GLY A 112 -7.79 -4.69 2.99
CA GLY A 112 -6.98 -5.25 4.04
C GLY A 112 -7.79 -5.84 5.19
N LEU A 113 -8.87 -5.20 5.60
CA LEU A 113 -9.77 -5.75 6.61
C LEU A 113 -10.39 -7.06 6.13
N ARG A 114 -10.85 -7.08 4.88
CA ARG A 114 -11.42 -8.28 4.26
C ARG A 114 -10.39 -9.40 4.17
N ASP A 115 -9.20 -9.09 3.70
CA ASP A 115 -8.12 -10.07 3.56
C ASP A 115 -7.68 -10.61 4.92
N ARG A 116 -7.61 -9.74 5.94
CA ARG A 116 -7.27 -10.14 7.31
C ARG A 116 -8.29 -11.15 7.84
N GLN A 117 -9.58 -10.88 7.66
CA GLN A 117 -10.64 -11.79 8.09
C GLN A 117 -10.52 -13.13 7.39
N LEU A 118 -10.26 -13.12 6.08
CA LEU A 118 -10.07 -14.33 5.29
C LEU A 118 -8.85 -15.14 5.74
N LEU A 119 -7.72 -14.47 5.96
CA LEU A 119 -6.48 -15.13 6.39
C LEU A 119 -6.64 -15.76 7.78
N VAL A 120 -7.23 -15.03 8.73
CA VAL A 120 -7.47 -15.54 10.07
C VAL A 120 -8.41 -16.74 10.03
N LYS A 121 -9.47 -16.66 9.23
CA LYS A 121 -10.44 -17.74 9.08
C LYS A 121 -9.78 -19.01 8.52
N VAL A 122 -8.98 -18.88 7.46
CA VAL A 122 -8.29 -20.01 6.84
C VAL A 122 -7.28 -20.64 7.80
N LEU A 123 -6.47 -19.82 8.47
CA LEU A 123 -5.47 -20.33 9.40
C LEU A 123 -6.11 -21.07 10.60
N ASN A 124 -7.20 -20.51 11.15
CA ASN A 124 -7.92 -21.14 12.25
C ASN A 124 -8.61 -22.44 11.80
N SER A 125 -9.17 -22.45 10.60
CA SER A 125 -9.82 -23.64 10.03
C SER A 125 -8.83 -24.80 9.85
N GLU A 126 -7.62 -24.52 9.38
CA GLU A 126 -6.58 -25.55 9.23
C GLU A 126 -6.04 -26.02 10.57
N GLU A 127 -5.95 -25.12 11.56
CA GLU A 127 -5.56 -25.51 12.92
C GLU A 127 -6.57 -26.45 13.55
N ASP A 128 -7.88 -26.16 13.39
CA ASP A 128 -8.96 -27.00 13.93
C ASP A 128 -9.08 -28.31 13.16
N GLY A 129 -8.71 -28.34 11.88
CA GLY A 129 -8.77 -29.53 11.04
C GLY A 129 -7.58 -30.48 11.17
N SER A 130 -6.55 -30.04 11.90
CA SER A 130 -5.38 -30.85 12.16
C SER A 130 -5.45 -31.50 13.54
#